data_9ac18063254fff7224e0d7725fe9ef4a
#
_entry.id   9ac18063254fff7224e0d7725fe9ef4a
#
_cell.length_a   1.000
_cell.length_b   1.000
_cell.length_c   1.000
_cell.angle_alpha   90.00
_cell.angle_beta   90.00
_cell.angle_gamma   90.00
#
_symmetry.space_group_name_H-M   'P 1'
#
loop_
_entity.id
_entity.type
_entity.pdbx_description
1 polymer ?
#
loop_
_entity_poly.entity_id
_entity_poly.type
_entity_poly.pdbx_seq_one_letter_code
_entity_poly.pdbx_strand_id
1 'polypeptide(L)'
;WQMGESYLVEGAVLRCQYGSSSGILQIPKGHGYTASGLKKANSKDCKPDENIPPFGLCRSNGAQKDCREYRILAGEWSNAGGSSWKLEKVTDDTALTMDSFLLCMQGGIIAPESSGQGQVQSIDWNMYRQRYGDLIREMYLNAGIFGFDPVNLNTGNFVYTKEDLFIHGITKLHFCMTYNSMEEHEGGSIGEGWRHNYEISLRKAGEGLLTLYLGDGQRISFRRCAGNVYEPVY
;
A
#
# COMPACT_ATOMS: atom_id res chain seq x y z
N TRP A 1 21.68 -5.77 -23.14
CA TRP A 1 20.52 -6.67 -23.15
C TRP A 1 19.57 -6.15 -22.09
N GLN A 2 18.54 -5.37 -22.50
CA GLN A 2 17.38 -5.12 -21.64
C GLN A 2 16.69 -6.48 -21.50
N MET A 3 16.67 -7.03 -20.30
CA MET A 3 15.79 -8.14 -19.97
C MET A 3 14.36 -7.60 -20.10
N GLY A 4 13.62 -8.09 -21.08
CA GLY A 4 12.22 -7.74 -21.23
C GLY A 4 11.47 -8.10 -19.95
N GLU A 5 10.55 -7.23 -19.54
CA GLU A 5 9.69 -7.50 -18.38
C GLU A 5 8.98 -8.84 -18.59
N SER A 6 9.19 -9.77 -17.65
CA SER A 6 8.56 -11.08 -17.71
C SER A 6 7.15 -11.01 -17.17
N TYR A 7 6.17 -11.42 -17.95
CA TYR A 7 4.78 -11.49 -17.51
C TYR A 7 4.59 -12.60 -16.47
N LEU A 8 3.70 -12.36 -15.51
CA LEU A 8 3.24 -13.39 -14.61
C LEU A 8 2.22 -14.29 -15.32
N VAL A 9 2.37 -15.59 -15.12
CA VAL A 9 1.46 -16.59 -15.64
C VAL A 9 0.98 -17.51 -14.52
N GLU A 10 -0.02 -18.33 -14.82
CA GLU A 10 -0.42 -19.44 -13.93
C GLU A 10 0.79 -20.25 -13.48
N GLY A 11 0.92 -20.50 -12.19
CA GLY A 11 2.09 -21.19 -11.63
C GLY A 11 3.20 -20.25 -11.13
N ALA A 12 3.07 -18.92 -11.31
CA ALA A 12 3.99 -17.95 -10.72
C ALA A 12 4.04 -18.11 -9.19
N VAL A 13 5.24 -18.06 -8.62
CA VAL A 13 5.44 -18.17 -7.18
C VAL A 13 5.37 -16.78 -6.56
N LEU A 14 4.49 -16.63 -5.58
CA LEU A 14 4.27 -15.40 -4.84
C LEU A 14 4.78 -15.52 -3.40
N ARG A 15 5.23 -14.43 -2.85
CA ARG A 15 5.57 -14.30 -1.43
C ARG A 15 4.87 -13.11 -0.80
N CYS A 16 4.43 -13.29 0.45
CA CYS A 16 3.98 -12.20 1.29
C CYS A 16 5.12 -11.82 2.25
N GLN A 17 5.31 -10.52 2.48
CA GLN A 17 6.33 -9.97 3.38
C GLN A 17 6.25 -10.55 4.79
N TYR A 18 5.04 -10.82 5.28
CA TYR A 18 4.78 -11.35 6.62
C TYR A 18 4.33 -12.80 6.63
N GLY A 19 4.23 -13.45 5.46
CA GLY A 19 3.85 -14.85 5.35
C GLY A 19 5.00 -15.80 5.68
N SER A 20 4.66 -16.94 6.26
CA SER A 20 5.64 -17.99 6.58
C SER A 20 5.94 -18.94 5.42
N SER A 21 5.14 -18.90 4.36
CA SER A 21 5.29 -19.76 3.17
C SER A 21 5.05 -18.97 1.88
N SER A 22 5.53 -19.51 0.76
CA SER A 22 5.19 -19.05 -0.58
C SER A 22 3.82 -19.57 -1.00
N GLY A 23 3.23 -18.95 -2.02
CA GLY A 23 1.99 -19.37 -2.65
C GLY A 23 2.10 -19.40 -4.17
N ILE A 24 1.26 -20.14 -4.85
CA ILE A 24 1.26 -20.28 -6.31
C ILE A 24 0.05 -19.55 -6.88
N LEU A 25 0.31 -18.60 -7.79
CA LEU A 25 -0.74 -17.87 -8.52
C LEU A 25 -1.58 -18.84 -9.36
N GLN A 26 -2.88 -18.74 -9.21
CA GLN A 26 -3.85 -19.55 -9.93
C GLN A 26 -4.72 -18.68 -10.83
N ILE A 27 -4.99 -19.15 -12.05
CA ILE A 27 -5.87 -18.48 -13.01
C ILE A 27 -6.88 -19.49 -13.54
N PRO A 28 -7.88 -19.90 -12.72
CA PRO A 28 -8.75 -21.03 -13.03
C PRO A 28 -9.46 -20.89 -14.38
N LYS A 29 -10.05 -19.75 -14.65
CA LYS A 29 -10.82 -19.49 -15.87
C LYS A 29 -9.97 -19.06 -17.06
N GLY A 30 -8.78 -18.44 -16.80
CA GLY A 30 -7.98 -17.81 -17.82
C GLY A 30 -8.69 -16.60 -18.47
N HIS A 31 -7.94 -15.90 -19.32
CA HIS A 31 -8.43 -14.68 -20.00
C HIS A 31 -8.32 -14.78 -21.52
N GLY A 32 -8.04 -15.99 -22.07
CA GLY A 32 -7.78 -16.20 -23.50
C GLY A 32 -6.39 -15.78 -23.98
N TYR A 33 -5.56 -15.24 -23.09
CA TYR A 33 -4.18 -14.82 -23.39
C TYR A 33 -3.18 -15.72 -22.72
N THR A 34 -2.11 -16.06 -23.45
CA THR A 34 -1.04 -16.95 -22.94
C THR A 34 0.34 -16.32 -23.15
N ALA A 35 1.28 -16.67 -22.29
CA ALA A 35 2.70 -16.46 -22.47
C ALA A 35 3.42 -17.78 -22.20
N SER A 36 4.30 -18.21 -23.10
CA SER A 36 4.96 -19.52 -23.05
C SER A 36 3.98 -20.71 -22.92
N GLY A 37 2.76 -20.59 -23.48
CA GLY A 37 1.72 -21.60 -23.40
C GLY A 37 0.94 -21.65 -22.07
N LEU A 38 1.27 -20.79 -21.10
CA LEU A 38 0.60 -20.70 -19.81
C LEU A 38 -0.33 -19.47 -19.76
N LYS A 39 -1.41 -19.56 -18.98
CA LYS A 39 -2.40 -18.47 -18.86
C LYS A 39 -1.76 -17.24 -18.27
N LYS A 40 -1.92 -16.11 -18.94
CA LYS A 40 -1.38 -14.82 -18.55
C LYS A 40 -2.26 -14.15 -17.50
N ALA A 41 -1.65 -13.62 -16.44
CA ALA A 41 -2.34 -12.93 -15.36
C ALA A 41 -2.62 -11.46 -15.69
N ASN A 42 -3.70 -10.92 -15.12
CA ASN A 42 -4.03 -9.51 -15.18
C ASN A 42 -4.21 -8.89 -13.78
N SER A 43 -4.41 -7.57 -13.72
CA SER A 43 -4.50 -6.83 -12.46
C SER A 43 -5.68 -7.21 -11.56
N LYS A 44 -6.68 -7.90 -12.07
CA LYS A 44 -7.85 -8.39 -11.32
C LYS A 44 -7.72 -9.82 -10.80
N ASP A 45 -6.63 -10.51 -11.11
CA ASP A 45 -6.34 -11.84 -10.54
C ASP A 45 -5.82 -11.71 -9.09
N CYS A 46 -6.65 -11.17 -8.22
CA CYS A 46 -6.30 -10.85 -6.83
C CYS A 46 -7.25 -11.49 -5.79
N LYS A 47 -8.21 -12.33 -6.22
CA LYS A 47 -9.19 -12.90 -5.31
C LYS A 47 -8.57 -13.94 -4.38
N PRO A 48 -8.84 -13.83 -3.05
CA PRO A 48 -8.41 -14.82 -2.08
C PRO A 48 -8.94 -16.23 -2.44
N ASP A 49 -8.09 -17.23 -2.30
CA ASP A 49 -8.33 -18.66 -2.55
C ASP A 49 -8.70 -19.03 -4.01
N GLU A 50 -9.08 -18.08 -4.85
CA GLU A 50 -9.29 -18.29 -6.30
C GLU A 50 -7.97 -18.07 -7.07
N ASN A 51 -7.34 -16.91 -6.87
CA ASN A 51 -6.09 -16.54 -7.53
C ASN A 51 -4.90 -16.58 -6.55
N ILE A 52 -5.12 -16.07 -5.35
CA ILE A 52 -4.06 -15.87 -4.34
C ILE A 52 -4.27 -16.86 -3.19
N PRO A 53 -3.40 -17.86 -3.03
CA PRO A 53 -3.47 -18.80 -1.90
C PRO A 53 -3.03 -18.13 -0.58
N PRO A 54 -3.30 -18.74 0.57
CA PRO A 54 -2.76 -18.29 1.85
C PRO A 54 -1.24 -18.49 1.92
N PHE A 55 -0.56 -17.64 2.67
CA PHE A 55 0.90 -17.64 2.85
C PHE A 55 1.32 -18.22 4.22
N GLY A 56 0.62 -19.24 4.70
CA GLY A 56 0.87 -19.87 5.99
C GLY A 56 0.50 -18.96 7.17
N LEU A 57 1.38 -18.85 8.17
CA LEU A 57 1.17 -17.98 9.32
C LEU A 57 1.57 -16.53 8.99
N CYS A 58 0.69 -15.59 9.27
CA CYS A 58 0.94 -14.16 9.16
C CYS A 58 1.63 -13.63 10.42
N ARG A 59 2.72 -12.89 10.26
CA ARG A 59 3.52 -12.28 11.35
C ARG A 59 3.37 -10.76 11.41
N SER A 60 2.37 -10.19 10.73
CA SER A 60 2.10 -8.76 10.83
C SER A 60 1.67 -8.39 12.25
N ASN A 61 2.08 -7.23 12.71
CA ASN A 61 1.74 -6.69 14.04
C ASN A 61 2.09 -7.61 15.22
N GLY A 62 3.12 -8.47 15.08
CA GLY A 62 3.56 -9.38 16.14
C GLY A 62 2.63 -10.57 16.41
N ALA A 63 1.53 -10.69 15.70
CA ALA A 63 0.60 -11.81 15.82
C ALA A 63 1.02 -12.98 14.91
N GLN A 64 0.87 -14.21 15.38
CA GLN A 64 0.96 -15.41 14.56
C GLN A 64 -0.45 -15.92 14.30
N LYS A 65 -1.06 -15.47 13.20
CA LYS A 65 -2.43 -15.84 12.81
C LYS A 65 -2.41 -16.58 11.47
N ASP A 66 -3.37 -17.48 11.29
CA ASP A 66 -3.55 -18.13 9.99
C ASP A 66 -3.84 -17.06 8.92
N CYS A 67 -3.04 -17.08 7.85
CA CYS A 67 -3.17 -16.11 6.77
C CYS A 67 -4.54 -16.16 6.11
N ARG A 68 -5.13 -17.34 5.97
CA ARG A 68 -6.44 -17.51 5.34
C ARG A 68 -7.55 -16.76 6.05
N GLU A 69 -7.54 -16.77 7.38
CA GLU A 69 -8.55 -16.12 8.19
C GLU A 69 -8.28 -14.61 8.38
N TYR A 70 -7.01 -14.22 8.32
CA TYR A 70 -6.59 -12.89 8.72
C TYR A 70 -6.37 -11.92 7.56
N ARG A 71 -6.08 -12.44 6.35
CA ARG A 71 -5.75 -11.60 5.18
C ARG A 71 -6.95 -10.85 4.64
N ILE A 72 -6.72 -9.62 4.22
CA ILE A 72 -7.64 -8.79 3.45
C ILE A 72 -6.83 -8.26 2.27
N LEU A 73 -7.13 -8.71 1.05
CA LEU A 73 -6.37 -8.32 -0.13
C LEU A 73 -6.96 -7.09 -0.78
N ALA A 74 -6.09 -6.25 -1.37
CA ALA A 74 -6.54 -5.17 -2.25
C ALA A 74 -7.31 -5.75 -3.45
N GLY A 75 -8.28 -4.98 -3.95
CA GLY A 75 -9.13 -5.39 -5.07
C GLY A 75 -8.43 -5.38 -6.43
N GLU A 76 -7.16 -4.99 -6.47
CA GLU A 76 -6.36 -4.91 -7.69
C GLU A 76 -4.86 -4.95 -7.38
N TRP A 77 -4.09 -5.53 -8.30
CA TRP A 77 -2.64 -5.45 -8.28
C TRP A 77 -2.17 -4.06 -8.67
N SER A 78 -1.10 -3.60 -8.03
CA SER A 78 -0.43 -2.35 -8.33
C SER A 78 0.78 -2.57 -9.21
N ASN A 79 1.24 -1.51 -9.91
CA ASN A 79 2.33 -1.55 -10.87
C ASN A 79 2.15 -2.66 -11.92
N ALA A 80 0.90 -2.99 -12.25
CA ALA A 80 0.60 -3.85 -13.38
C ALA A 80 1.12 -3.19 -14.67
N GLY A 81 1.72 -4.00 -15.56
CA GLY A 81 2.45 -3.48 -16.72
C GLY A 81 3.90 -3.06 -16.42
N GLY A 82 4.34 -3.15 -15.16
CA GLY A 82 5.71 -2.87 -14.74
C GLY A 82 6.15 -1.43 -14.97
N SER A 83 7.45 -1.23 -15.19
CA SER A 83 8.04 0.08 -15.51
C SER A 83 7.90 0.47 -16.98
N SER A 84 7.31 -0.39 -17.82
CA SER A 84 7.05 -0.10 -19.22
C SER A 84 5.90 0.90 -19.37
N TRP A 85 6.16 1.97 -20.08
CA TRP A 85 5.13 2.96 -20.45
C TRP A 85 4.15 2.46 -21.53
N LYS A 86 4.40 1.29 -22.11
CA LYS A 86 3.45 0.54 -22.94
C LYS A 86 2.78 -0.52 -22.07
N LEU A 87 1.67 -0.14 -21.46
CA LEU A 87 0.83 -1.08 -20.70
C LEU A 87 0.24 -2.13 -21.65
N GLU A 88 0.69 -3.36 -21.56
CA GLU A 88 0.04 -4.46 -22.24
C GLU A 88 -1.23 -4.86 -21.49
N LYS A 89 -2.32 -4.99 -22.21
CA LYS A 89 -3.60 -5.41 -21.65
C LYS A 89 -3.83 -6.91 -21.88
N VAL A 90 -4.40 -7.54 -20.86
CA VAL A 90 -4.98 -8.87 -20.92
C VAL A 90 -6.46 -8.71 -20.66
N THR A 91 -7.26 -8.80 -21.72
CA THR A 91 -8.64 -8.29 -21.77
C THR A 91 -8.66 -6.76 -21.66
N ASP A 92 -9.49 -6.20 -20.78
CA ASP A 92 -9.53 -4.75 -20.49
C ASP A 92 -8.59 -4.33 -19.37
N ASP A 93 -8.01 -5.30 -18.65
CA ASP A 93 -7.15 -5.10 -17.48
C ASP A 93 -5.65 -5.18 -17.86
N THR A 94 -4.80 -4.60 -17.03
CA THR A 94 -3.36 -4.55 -17.27
C THR A 94 -2.69 -5.88 -16.93
N ALA A 95 -1.78 -6.34 -17.80
CA ALA A 95 -1.00 -7.55 -17.56
C ALA A 95 -0.10 -7.41 -16.33
N LEU A 96 0.05 -8.50 -15.57
CA LEU A 96 0.99 -8.55 -14.44
C LEU A 96 2.41 -8.87 -14.94
N THR A 97 3.39 -8.25 -14.27
CA THR A 97 4.83 -8.46 -14.50
C THR A 97 5.53 -8.78 -13.19
N MET A 98 6.83 -9.10 -13.28
CA MET A 98 7.65 -9.34 -12.08
C MET A 98 7.78 -8.12 -11.15
N ASP A 99 7.48 -6.91 -11.64
CA ASP A 99 7.47 -5.67 -10.84
C ASP A 99 6.12 -5.41 -10.17
N SER A 100 5.08 -6.17 -10.52
CA SER A 100 3.74 -6.01 -9.94
C SER A 100 3.71 -6.44 -8.48
N PHE A 101 2.87 -5.79 -7.69
CA PHE A 101 2.66 -6.17 -6.28
C PHE A 101 1.19 -6.03 -5.88
N LEU A 102 0.78 -6.82 -4.89
CA LEU A 102 -0.55 -6.77 -4.31
C LEU A 102 -0.44 -6.41 -2.82
N LEU A 103 -1.30 -5.54 -2.34
CA LEU A 103 -1.33 -5.17 -0.93
C LEU A 103 -2.28 -6.08 -0.14
N CYS A 104 -1.83 -6.45 1.06
CA CYS A 104 -2.69 -6.97 2.10
C CYS A 104 -2.94 -5.86 3.12
N MET A 105 -4.22 -5.56 3.42
CA MET A 105 -4.63 -4.50 4.34
C MET A 105 -4.14 -4.73 5.78
N GLN A 106 -3.57 -5.89 6.08
CA GLN A 106 -2.83 -6.17 7.32
C GLN A 106 -1.39 -5.62 7.30
N GLY A 107 -1.05 -4.77 6.34
CA GLY A 107 0.24 -4.10 6.21
C GLY A 107 1.27 -4.82 5.36
N GLY A 108 0.93 -5.99 4.77
CA GLY A 108 1.86 -6.79 3.99
C GLY A 108 1.87 -6.46 2.49
N ILE A 109 3.04 -6.58 1.89
CA ILE A 109 3.22 -6.56 0.43
C ILE A 109 3.32 -8.01 -0.05
N ILE A 110 2.60 -8.34 -1.12
CA ILE A 110 2.71 -9.62 -1.84
C ILE A 110 3.38 -9.32 -3.17
N ALA A 111 4.47 -10.01 -3.47
CA ALA A 111 5.25 -9.82 -4.68
C ALA A 111 5.63 -11.15 -5.31
N PRO A 112 5.88 -11.20 -6.63
CA PRO A 112 6.31 -12.41 -7.31
C PRO A 112 7.77 -12.73 -6.99
N GLU A 113 8.05 -13.98 -6.62
CA GLU A 113 9.37 -14.56 -6.52
C GLU A 113 9.77 -15.24 -7.84
N SER A 114 8.78 -15.73 -8.59
CA SER A 114 8.96 -16.34 -9.90
C SER A 114 7.83 -15.96 -10.84
N SER A 115 8.15 -15.78 -12.11
CA SER A 115 7.17 -15.46 -13.16
C SER A 115 6.24 -16.61 -13.55
N GLY A 116 6.58 -17.85 -13.18
CA GLY A 116 5.98 -19.07 -13.73
C GLY A 116 6.58 -19.50 -15.08
N GLN A 117 7.45 -18.68 -15.66
CA GLN A 117 8.11 -18.92 -16.95
C GLN A 117 9.62 -19.15 -16.81
N GLY A 118 10.10 -19.49 -15.62
CA GLY A 118 11.52 -19.76 -15.33
C GLY A 118 12.33 -18.55 -14.86
N GLN A 119 11.78 -17.34 -14.91
CA GLN A 119 12.43 -16.17 -14.30
C GLN A 119 12.16 -16.17 -12.80
N VAL A 120 13.23 -15.98 -12.02
CA VAL A 120 13.20 -15.94 -10.55
C VAL A 120 13.92 -14.68 -10.08
N GLN A 121 13.42 -14.03 -9.04
CA GLN A 121 14.05 -12.88 -8.41
C GLN A 121 14.09 -13.02 -6.89
N SER A 122 15.08 -12.39 -6.29
CA SER A 122 15.10 -12.16 -4.85
C SER A 122 14.27 -10.93 -4.53
N ILE A 123 13.31 -11.06 -3.62
CA ILE A 123 12.43 -9.95 -3.26
C ILE A 123 13.11 -9.10 -2.20
N ASP A 124 13.43 -7.85 -2.55
CA ASP A 124 13.88 -6.83 -1.59
C ASP A 124 12.70 -5.97 -1.15
N TRP A 125 12.16 -6.25 0.02
CA TRP A 125 11.03 -5.53 0.61
C TRP A 125 11.32 -4.05 0.89
N ASN A 126 12.59 -3.70 1.17
CA ASN A 126 12.97 -2.31 1.39
C ASN A 126 12.95 -1.53 0.07
N MET A 127 13.37 -2.16 -1.03
CA MET A 127 13.25 -1.57 -2.37
C MET A 127 11.79 -1.27 -2.71
N TYR A 128 10.86 -2.19 -2.44
CA TYR A 128 9.43 -1.94 -2.65
C TYR A 128 8.93 -0.75 -1.85
N ARG A 129 9.30 -0.65 -0.58
CA ARG A 129 8.93 0.49 0.29
C ARG A 129 9.54 1.81 -0.18
N GLN A 130 10.78 1.81 -0.60
CA GLN A 130 11.44 3.02 -1.11
C GLN A 130 10.88 3.46 -2.45
N ARG A 131 10.64 2.52 -3.36
CA ARG A 131 10.19 2.83 -4.73
C ARG A 131 8.70 3.16 -4.81
N TYR A 132 7.90 2.51 -4.00
CA TYR A 132 6.43 2.60 -4.06
C TYR A 132 5.79 3.06 -2.74
N GLY A 133 6.58 3.61 -1.80
CA GLY A 133 6.10 3.97 -0.46
C GLY A 133 4.92 4.92 -0.48
N ASP A 134 4.97 5.96 -1.31
CA ASP A 134 3.87 6.92 -1.45
C ASP A 134 2.61 6.26 -2.05
N LEU A 135 2.76 5.45 -3.09
CA LEU A 135 1.65 4.70 -3.69
C LEU A 135 1.04 3.70 -2.69
N ILE A 136 1.87 2.97 -1.96
CA ILE A 136 1.44 2.04 -0.92
C ILE A 136 0.66 2.78 0.18
N ARG A 137 1.19 3.91 0.63
CA ARG A 137 0.51 4.76 1.61
C ARG A 137 -0.84 5.26 1.11
N GLU A 138 -0.90 5.76 -0.11
CA GLU A 138 -2.12 6.23 -0.75
C GLU A 138 -3.16 5.10 -0.87
N MET A 139 -2.74 3.90 -1.26
CA MET A 139 -3.63 2.74 -1.34
C MET A 139 -4.21 2.33 0.02
N TYR A 140 -3.42 2.36 1.09
CA TYR A 140 -3.92 2.08 2.44
C TYR A 140 -4.91 3.16 2.90
N LEU A 141 -4.65 4.43 2.59
CA LEU A 141 -5.57 5.53 2.89
C LEU A 141 -6.87 5.38 2.10
N ASN A 142 -6.78 5.07 0.80
CA ASN A 142 -7.93 4.89 -0.08
C ASN A 142 -8.75 3.64 0.26
N ALA A 143 -8.13 2.55 0.69
CA ALA A 143 -8.84 1.35 1.15
C ALA A 143 -9.71 1.63 2.38
N GLY A 144 -9.29 2.56 3.25
CA GLY A 144 -10.12 3.09 4.34
C GLY A 144 -11.34 3.86 3.86
N ILE A 145 -11.29 4.42 2.63
CA ILE A 145 -12.38 5.24 2.07
C ILE A 145 -13.42 4.37 1.31
N PHE A 146 -13.01 3.25 0.69
CA PHE A 146 -13.84 2.54 -0.28
C PHE A 146 -14.51 1.26 0.20
N GLY A 147 -14.52 0.90 1.47
CA GLY A 147 -15.30 -0.26 1.86
C GLY A 147 -15.00 -0.91 3.19
N PHE A 148 -14.09 -0.40 3.92
CA PHE A 148 -13.93 -0.74 5.33
C PHE A 148 -14.32 0.48 6.15
N ASP A 149 -15.11 0.24 7.17
CA ASP A 149 -15.43 1.21 8.20
C ASP A 149 -14.12 1.98 8.53
N PRO A 150 -14.04 3.30 8.33
CA PRO A 150 -12.85 4.10 8.62
C PRO A 150 -12.52 4.16 10.11
N VAL A 151 -13.11 3.28 10.90
CA VAL A 151 -12.83 3.09 12.32
C VAL A 151 -11.65 2.15 12.51
N ASN A 152 -10.62 2.63 13.18
CA ASN A 152 -9.54 1.78 13.68
C ASN A 152 -10.10 0.87 14.79
N LEU A 153 -10.25 -0.41 14.50
CA LEU A 153 -10.85 -1.38 15.43
C LEU A 153 -10.09 -1.55 16.75
N ASN A 154 -8.82 -1.16 16.80
CA ASN A 154 -8.03 -1.22 18.04
C ASN A 154 -8.23 0.01 18.92
N THR A 155 -8.44 1.17 18.35
CA THR A 155 -8.54 2.45 19.07
C THR A 155 -9.95 3.04 19.05
N GLY A 156 -10.84 2.58 18.17
CA GLY A 156 -12.13 3.18 17.90
C GLY A 156 -12.05 4.51 17.13
N ASN A 157 -10.85 4.88 16.67
CA ASN A 157 -10.63 6.13 15.97
C ASN A 157 -11.24 6.08 14.57
N PHE A 158 -12.13 7.02 14.27
CA PHE A 158 -12.67 7.23 12.93
C PHE A 158 -11.81 8.27 12.20
N VAL A 159 -11.23 7.91 11.05
CA VAL A 159 -10.45 8.80 10.20
C VAL A 159 -11.02 8.80 8.79
N TYR A 160 -11.39 9.97 8.30
CA TYR A 160 -11.96 10.14 6.96
C TYR A 160 -11.21 11.22 6.20
N THR A 161 -10.73 10.91 5.00
CA THR A 161 -10.01 11.86 4.12
C THR A 161 -10.80 12.06 2.83
N LYS A 162 -10.95 13.31 2.41
CA LYS A 162 -11.64 13.72 1.18
C LYS A 162 -10.76 14.69 0.40
N GLU A 163 -10.58 14.43 -0.89
CA GLU A 163 -10.01 15.41 -1.82
C GLU A 163 -11.12 16.28 -2.40
N ASP A 164 -11.04 17.58 -2.20
CA ASP A 164 -12.06 18.53 -2.66
C ASP A 164 -11.63 19.34 -3.88
N LEU A 165 -10.32 19.49 -4.09
CA LEU A 165 -9.80 20.26 -5.23
C LEU A 165 -8.49 19.67 -5.71
N PHE A 166 -8.40 19.45 -7.01
CA PHE A 166 -7.17 19.08 -7.68
C PHE A 166 -6.94 20.00 -8.89
N ILE A 167 -5.82 20.71 -8.91
CA ILE A 167 -5.43 21.59 -10.00
C ILE A 167 -4.20 21.02 -10.69
N HIS A 168 -4.36 20.69 -11.97
CA HIS A 168 -3.27 20.28 -12.83
C HIS A 168 -2.45 21.50 -13.28
N GLY A 169 -1.15 21.50 -13.03
CA GLY A 169 -0.22 22.55 -13.43
C GLY A 169 1.22 22.04 -13.44
N ILE A 170 2.18 22.94 -13.64
CA ILE A 170 3.61 22.63 -13.50
C ILE A 170 3.90 22.11 -12.07
N THR A 171 3.25 22.70 -11.08
CA THR A 171 3.15 22.17 -9.72
C THR A 171 1.72 21.68 -9.50
N LYS A 172 1.58 20.39 -9.17
CA LYS A 172 0.28 19.84 -8.80
C LYS A 172 -0.15 20.44 -7.48
N LEU A 173 -1.37 20.98 -7.43
CA LEU A 173 -1.95 21.57 -6.24
C LEU A 173 -3.23 20.81 -5.93
N HIS A 174 -3.31 20.23 -4.73
CA HIS A 174 -4.50 19.52 -4.28
C HIS A 174 -4.89 19.99 -2.88
N PHE A 175 -6.15 20.04 -2.62
CA PHE A 175 -6.71 20.37 -1.31
C PHE A 175 -7.46 19.15 -0.79
N CYS A 176 -6.93 18.57 0.29
CA CYS A 176 -7.52 17.42 0.96
C CYS A 176 -7.90 17.80 2.38
N MET A 177 -9.08 17.37 2.80
CA MET A 177 -9.55 17.49 4.18
C MET A 177 -9.53 16.13 4.85
N THR A 178 -9.04 16.07 6.08
CA THR A 178 -9.02 14.86 6.91
C THR A 178 -9.78 15.12 8.20
N TYR A 179 -10.75 14.27 8.48
CA TYR A 179 -11.45 14.19 9.77
C TYR A 179 -10.82 13.08 10.63
N ASN A 180 -10.60 13.39 11.90
CA ASN A 180 -10.09 12.43 12.88
C ASN A 180 -10.91 12.58 14.18
N SER A 181 -11.71 11.55 14.53
CA SER A 181 -12.61 11.60 15.68
C SER A 181 -11.91 11.66 17.03
N MET A 182 -10.63 11.28 17.09
CA MET A 182 -9.78 11.36 18.29
C MET A 182 -8.81 12.55 18.25
N GLU A 183 -9.02 13.50 17.35
CA GLU A 183 -8.22 14.72 17.33
C GLU A 183 -8.67 15.62 18.48
N GLU A 184 -7.89 15.69 19.56
CA GLU A 184 -8.12 16.56 20.73
C GLU A 184 -7.84 18.04 20.45
N HIS A 185 -7.67 18.40 19.19
CA HIS A 185 -7.28 19.75 18.84
C HIS A 185 -8.50 20.67 18.78
N GLU A 186 -8.59 21.56 19.75
CA GLU A 186 -9.57 22.66 19.74
C GLU A 186 -9.35 23.52 18.47
N GLY A 187 -10.30 23.43 17.53
CA GLY A 187 -10.42 24.36 16.43
C GLY A 187 -9.38 24.23 15.32
N GLY A 188 -9.46 23.22 14.47
CA GLY A 188 -8.91 23.29 13.12
C GLY A 188 -9.54 24.46 12.34
N SER A 189 -8.87 24.98 11.31
CA SER A 189 -9.36 26.11 10.49
C SER A 189 -10.72 25.86 9.83
N ILE A 190 -11.11 24.58 9.71
CA ILE A 190 -12.32 24.10 9.02
C ILE A 190 -13.30 23.33 9.92
N GLY A 191 -13.05 23.28 11.22
CA GLY A 191 -13.95 22.67 12.20
C GLY A 191 -13.27 21.67 13.14
N GLU A 192 -14.01 21.26 14.17
CA GLU A 192 -13.54 20.31 15.18
C GLU A 192 -13.27 18.93 14.53
N GLY A 193 -12.11 18.36 14.82
CA GLY A 193 -11.66 17.08 14.24
C GLY A 193 -11.25 17.15 12.77
N TRP A 194 -11.43 18.29 12.10
CA TRP A 194 -11.05 18.47 10.70
C TRP A 194 -9.73 19.20 10.54
N ARG A 195 -8.92 18.74 9.58
CA ARG A 195 -7.67 19.38 9.10
C ARG A 195 -7.62 19.37 7.59
N HIS A 196 -6.81 20.23 7.02
CA HIS A 196 -6.45 20.14 5.60
C HIS A 196 -4.94 19.95 5.42
N ASN A 197 -4.54 19.43 4.26
CA ASN A 197 -3.15 19.06 3.95
C ASN A 197 -2.14 20.23 4.02
N TYR A 198 -2.58 21.48 4.03
CA TYR A 198 -1.73 22.66 4.23
C TYR A 198 -1.70 23.13 5.70
N GLU A 199 -2.42 22.49 6.59
CA GLU A 199 -2.46 22.82 8.02
C GLU A 199 -1.35 22.08 8.78
N ILE A 200 -0.10 22.50 8.50
CA ILE A 200 1.08 21.94 9.14
C ILE A 200 1.55 22.91 10.22
N SER A 201 1.77 22.38 11.43
CA SER A 201 2.24 23.22 12.54
C SER A 201 3.27 22.51 13.40
N LEU A 202 4.27 23.27 13.88
CA LEU A 202 5.27 22.82 14.82
C LEU A 202 5.01 23.48 16.17
N ARG A 203 4.83 22.68 17.21
CA ARG A 203 4.49 23.19 18.57
C ARG A 203 5.48 22.70 19.61
N LYS A 204 5.73 23.53 20.62
CA LYS A 204 6.45 23.10 21.82
C LYS A 204 5.53 22.19 22.65
N ALA A 205 5.98 20.94 22.88
CA ALA A 205 5.30 19.96 23.71
C ALA A 205 5.88 19.91 25.14
N GLY A 206 6.98 20.63 25.40
CA GLY A 206 7.69 20.70 26.68
C GLY A 206 9.09 21.28 26.50
N GLU A 207 9.89 21.26 27.56
CA GLU A 207 11.29 21.69 27.50
C GLU A 207 12.09 20.68 26.66
N GLY A 208 12.65 21.16 25.55
CA GLY A 208 13.40 20.33 24.61
C GLY A 208 12.57 19.36 23.78
N LEU A 209 11.23 19.49 23.78
CA LEU A 209 10.34 18.67 22.97
C LEU A 209 9.54 19.54 21.98
N LEU A 210 9.53 19.11 20.71
CA LEU A 210 8.70 19.68 19.66
C LEU A 210 7.79 18.59 19.09
N THR A 211 6.57 18.95 18.72
CA THR A 211 5.66 18.08 17.98
C THR A 211 5.27 18.74 16.67
N LEU A 212 5.55 18.06 15.58
CA LEU A 212 5.10 18.41 14.24
C LEU A 212 3.73 17.76 14.02
N TYR A 213 2.73 18.59 13.73
CA TYR A 213 1.39 18.17 13.32
C TYR A 213 1.30 18.28 11.82
N LEU A 214 0.97 17.19 11.15
CA LEU A 214 0.78 17.13 9.71
C LEU A 214 -0.69 17.33 9.36
N GLY A 215 -0.97 17.74 8.12
CA GLY A 215 -2.32 17.98 7.64
C GLY A 215 -3.22 16.73 7.56
N ASP A 216 -2.64 15.54 7.63
CA ASP A 216 -3.34 14.25 7.71
C ASP A 216 -3.62 13.79 9.15
N GLY A 217 -3.32 14.63 10.16
CA GLY A 217 -3.48 14.32 11.57
C GLY A 217 -2.33 13.53 12.20
N GLN A 218 -1.31 13.16 11.43
CA GLN A 218 -0.12 12.51 11.99
C GLN A 218 0.66 13.48 12.87
N ARG A 219 1.28 12.92 13.93
CA ARG A 219 2.12 13.66 14.88
C ARG A 219 3.50 13.02 14.92
N ILE A 220 4.53 13.85 14.77
CA ILE A 220 5.91 13.42 14.88
C ILE A 220 6.55 14.22 16.01
N SER A 221 7.02 13.53 17.05
CA SER A 221 7.70 14.14 18.17
C SER A 221 9.20 14.20 17.94
N PHE A 222 9.82 15.31 18.33
CA PHE A 222 11.26 15.54 18.23
C PHE A 222 11.81 15.93 19.60
N ARG A 223 12.97 15.38 19.94
CA ARG A 223 13.72 15.72 21.17
C ARG A 223 14.96 16.50 20.83
N ARG A 224 15.24 17.54 21.59
CA ARG A 224 16.46 18.34 21.47
C ARG A 224 17.68 17.50 21.84
N CYS A 225 18.68 17.46 20.98
CA CYS A 225 19.94 16.76 21.18
C CYS A 225 21.04 17.72 21.59
N ALA A 226 21.27 18.79 20.81
CA ALA A 226 22.29 19.80 21.08
C ALA A 226 21.94 21.13 20.42
N GLY A 227 22.13 22.25 21.09
CA GLY A 227 21.85 23.56 20.53
C GLY A 227 20.40 23.67 20.02
N ASN A 228 20.21 23.90 18.74
CA ASN A 228 18.93 23.97 18.05
C ASN A 228 18.69 22.73 17.15
N VAL A 229 19.37 21.62 17.41
CA VAL A 229 19.20 20.37 16.67
C VAL A 229 18.21 19.48 17.42
N TYR A 230 17.26 18.93 16.67
CA TYR A 230 16.22 18.06 17.18
C TYR A 230 16.20 16.75 16.36
N GLU A 231 16.00 15.63 17.02
CA GLU A 231 15.90 14.30 16.41
C GLU A 231 14.52 13.70 16.67
N PRO A 232 13.95 12.95 15.70
CA PRO A 232 12.66 12.31 15.89
C PRO A 232 12.71 11.27 17.02
N VAL A 233 11.65 11.21 17.80
CA VAL A 233 11.46 10.19 18.85
C VAL A 233 10.56 9.11 18.23
N TYR A 234 11.10 7.91 18.04
CA TYR A 234 10.39 6.73 17.54
C TYR A 234 9.81 5.89 18.70
#